data_f546bec74f047af98e92ba4704dfc292
#
_entry.id   f546bec74f047af98e92ba4704dfc292
#
_cell.length_a   1.000
_cell.length_b   1.000
_cell.length_c   1.000
_cell.angle_alpha   90.00
_cell.angle_beta   90.00
_cell.angle_gamma   90.00
#
_symmetry.space_group_name_H-M   'P 1'
#
loop_
_entity.id
_entity.type
_entity.pdbx_description
1 polymer ?
#
loop_
_entity_poly.entity_id
_entity_poly.type
_entity_poly.pdbx_seq_one_letter_code
_entity_poly.pdbx_strand_id
1 'polypeptide(L)'
;MQLVIAEKPSVARNIAKVLHATNVKDGYLEGKEYLVSWCIGHLIELASADQYRDDWKAWKYETLPMIPENWKYQIKESTKGQFRVLKELLHRADVTEIICATDAGREGELI
;
A
#
# COMPACT_ATOMS: atom_id res chain seq x y z
N MET A 1 -1.30 13.73 -15.35
CA MET A 1 -0.32 12.65 -15.19
C MET A 1 -1.00 11.36 -14.78
N GLN A 2 -0.52 10.25 -15.25
CA GLN A 2 -1.01 8.94 -14.85
C GLN A 2 -0.11 8.39 -13.74
N LEU A 3 -0.71 7.91 -12.67
CA LEU A 3 0.00 7.28 -11.55
C LEU A 3 -0.04 5.76 -11.70
N VAL A 4 1.12 5.15 -11.83
CA VAL A 4 1.26 3.70 -11.89
C VAL A 4 1.69 3.18 -10.52
N ILE A 5 0.98 2.20 -9.99
CA ILE A 5 1.29 1.60 -8.69
C ILE A 5 1.63 0.13 -8.92
N ALA A 6 2.90 -0.21 -8.68
CA ALA A 6 3.40 -1.57 -8.75
C ALA A 6 3.36 -2.26 -7.38
N GLU A 7 3.49 -3.57 -7.38
CA GLU A 7 3.46 -4.35 -6.14
C GLU A 7 4.74 -4.21 -5.32
N LYS A 8 5.88 -4.00 -5.97
CA LYS A 8 7.19 -3.89 -5.31
C LYS A 8 8.16 -2.98 -6.08
N PRO A 9 9.20 -2.46 -5.40
CA PRO A 9 10.12 -1.48 -6.00
C PRO A 9 10.82 -1.94 -7.26
N SER A 10 11.24 -3.21 -7.34
CA SER A 10 11.96 -3.74 -8.49
C SER A 10 11.09 -3.71 -9.76
N VAL A 11 9.83 -4.07 -9.65
CA VAL A 11 8.87 -4.03 -10.75
C VAL A 11 8.59 -2.58 -11.15
N ALA A 12 8.43 -1.70 -10.17
CA ALA A 12 8.23 -0.27 -10.44
C ALA A 12 9.37 0.34 -11.24
N ARG A 13 10.61 0.02 -10.90
CA ARG A 13 11.78 0.50 -11.64
C ARG A 13 11.79 0.02 -13.09
N ASN A 14 11.42 -1.23 -13.33
CA ASN A 14 11.33 -1.77 -14.68
C ASN A 14 10.24 -1.07 -15.50
N ILE A 15 9.08 -0.85 -14.91
CA ILE A 15 7.97 -0.13 -15.56
C ILE A 15 8.37 1.32 -15.84
N ALA A 16 8.97 1.99 -14.87
CA ALA A 16 9.40 3.38 -15.01
C ALA A 16 10.42 3.55 -16.14
N LYS A 17 11.31 2.59 -16.32
CA LYS A 17 12.28 2.59 -17.39
C LYS A 17 11.62 2.56 -18.78
N VAL A 18 10.60 1.74 -18.94
CA VAL A 18 9.83 1.66 -20.19
C VAL A 18 9.04 2.94 -20.44
N LEU A 19 8.47 3.53 -19.37
CA LEU A 19 7.67 4.74 -19.47
C LEU A 19 8.49 6.04 -19.45
N HIS A 20 9.81 5.93 -19.42
CA HIS A 20 10.74 7.07 -19.35
C HIS A 20 10.53 7.96 -18.11
N ALA A 21 10.02 7.38 -17.02
CA ALA A 21 9.91 8.03 -15.72
C ALA A 21 11.18 7.80 -14.91
N THR A 22 12.25 8.49 -15.27
CA THR A 22 13.59 8.21 -14.74
C THR A 22 14.06 9.16 -13.64
N ASN A 23 13.30 10.19 -13.34
CA ASN A 23 13.63 11.13 -12.27
C ASN A 23 13.30 10.52 -10.91
N VAL A 24 14.34 10.11 -10.19
CA VAL A 24 14.20 9.43 -8.90
C VAL A 24 13.80 10.42 -7.81
N LYS A 25 12.70 10.13 -7.15
CA LYS A 25 12.20 10.87 -5.99
C LYS A 25 12.14 9.94 -4.78
N ASP A 26 11.79 10.51 -3.63
CA ASP A 26 11.63 9.72 -2.42
C ASP A 26 10.32 8.92 -2.48
N GLY A 27 10.46 7.62 -2.71
CA GLY A 27 9.32 6.69 -2.76
C GLY A 27 8.62 6.59 -4.10
N TYR A 28 9.10 7.26 -5.16
CA TYR A 28 8.53 7.16 -6.49
C TYR A 28 9.50 7.62 -7.60
N LEU A 29 9.12 7.40 -8.84
CA LEU A 29 9.87 7.83 -10.03
C LEU A 29 8.96 8.73 -10.86
N GLU A 30 9.49 9.84 -11.35
CA GLU A 30 8.72 10.84 -12.07
C GLU A 30 9.20 10.99 -13.51
N GLY A 31 8.25 11.05 -14.43
CA GLY A 31 8.46 11.38 -15.83
C GLY A 31 7.57 12.54 -16.26
N LYS A 32 7.48 12.78 -17.56
CA LYS A 32 6.64 13.86 -18.10
C LYS A 32 5.16 13.56 -17.99
N GLU A 33 4.77 12.30 -18.22
CA GLU A 33 3.37 11.87 -18.28
C GLU A 33 3.01 10.88 -17.18
N TYR A 34 4.03 10.24 -16.57
CA TYR A 34 3.83 9.16 -15.61
C TYR A 34 4.55 9.43 -14.30
N LEU A 35 3.87 9.05 -13.24
CA LEU A 35 4.45 8.85 -11.92
C LEU A 35 4.40 7.35 -11.65
N VAL A 36 5.50 6.76 -11.22
CA VAL A 36 5.55 5.34 -10.91
C VAL A 36 5.94 5.16 -9.45
N SER A 37 5.07 4.55 -8.69
CA SER A 37 5.34 4.23 -7.29
C SER A 37 5.03 2.75 -7.04
N TRP A 38 5.15 2.32 -5.80
CA TRP A 38 5.05 0.90 -5.46
C TRP A 38 4.51 0.69 -4.06
N CYS A 39 3.97 -0.50 -3.84
CA CYS A 39 3.71 -1.04 -2.53
C CYS A 39 4.92 -1.83 -2.03
N ILE A 40 4.96 -2.13 -0.75
CA ILE A 40 5.96 -3.04 -0.15
C ILE A 40 5.15 -4.20 0.43
N GLY A 41 4.64 -5.06 -0.46
CA GLY A 41 3.64 -6.04 -0.09
C GLY A 41 2.35 -5.34 0.40
N HIS A 42 1.71 -5.88 1.42
CA HIS A 42 0.52 -5.25 2.02
C HIS A 42 0.90 -4.00 2.82
N LEU A 43 0.29 -2.87 2.51
CA LEU A 43 0.46 -1.62 3.26
C LEU A 43 -0.54 -1.52 4.40
N ILE A 44 -1.71 -2.08 4.20
CA ILE A 44 -2.82 -2.08 5.15
C ILE A 44 -3.10 -3.53 5.53
N GLU A 45 -3.39 -3.74 6.81
CA GLU A 45 -3.72 -5.05 7.35
C GLU A 45 -4.92 -4.94 8.31
N LEU A 46 -5.49 -6.07 8.67
CA LEU A 46 -6.49 -6.10 9.73
C LEU A 46 -5.85 -5.67 11.05
N ALA A 47 -6.57 -4.89 11.83
CA ALA A 47 -6.12 -4.49 13.15
C ALA A 47 -5.88 -5.73 14.02
N SER A 48 -4.85 -5.67 14.87
CA SER A 48 -4.57 -6.73 15.82
C SER A 48 -5.66 -6.82 16.90
N ALA A 49 -5.76 -7.97 17.55
CA ALA A 49 -6.82 -8.22 18.52
C ALA A 49 -6.90 -7.18 19.64
N ASP A 50 -5.75 -6.71 20.13
CA ASP A 50 -5.65 -5.70 21.19
C ASP A 50 -6.20 -4.32 20.77
N GLN A 51 -6.31 -4.05 19.47
CA GLN A 51 -6.91 -2.81 18.95
C GLN A 51 -8.43 -2.79 19.08
N TYR A 52 -9.05 -3.95 19.31
CA TYR A 52 -10.49 -4.07 19.52
C TYR A 52 -10.83 -4.06 21.01
N ARG A 53 -10.06 -4.76 21.83
CA ARG A 53 -10.26 -4.88 23.28
C ARG A 53 -8.91 -5.09 23.98
N ASP A 54 -8.70 -4.40 25.10
CA ASP A 54 -7.46 -4.52 25.87
C ASP A 54 -7.22 -5.93 26.43
N ASP A 55 -8.29 -6.63 26.78
CA ASP A 55 -8.21 -7.99 27.31
C ASP A 55 -7.89 -9.04 26.23
N TRP A 56 -7.83 -8.65 24.96
CA TRP A 56 -7.43 -9.51 23.84
C TRP A 56 -5.93 -9.44 23.53
N LYS A 57 -5.19 -8.66 24.28
CA LYS A 57 -3.73 -8.52 24.09
C LYS A 57 -2.99 -9.85 24.32
N ALA A 58 -3.39 -10.60 25.36
CA ALA A 58 -2.86 -11.93 25.64
C ALA A 58 -3.86 -12.99 25.13
N TRP A 59 -3.32 -14.05 24.53
CA TRP A 59 -4.12 -15.18 24.09
C TRP A 59 -4.49 -16.05 25.29
N LYS A 60 -5.70 -15.92 25.75
CA LYS A 60 -6.26 -16.68 26.86
C LYS A 60 -7.44 -17.50 26.39
N TYR A 61 -7.61 -18.66 26.97
CA TYR A 61 -8.72 -19.54 26.63
C TYR A 61 -10.08 -18.86 26.85
N GLU A 62 -10.22 -18.08 27.92
CA GLU A 62 -11.43 -17.37 28.28
C GLU A 62 -11.85 -16.28 27.27
N THR A 63 -10.89 -15.73 26.54
CA THR A 63 -11.15 -14.67 25.56
C THR A 63 -11.32 -15.19 24.13
N LEU A 64 -11.14 -16.47 23.90
CA LEU A 64 -11.36 -17.10 22.59
C LEU A 64 -12.80 -17.59 22.43
N PRO A 65 -13.38 -17.51 21.24
CA PRO A 65 -12.85 -16.91 20.04
C PRO A 65 -12.88 -15.37 20.06
N MET A 66 -11.84 -14.75 19.53
CA MET A 66 -11.72 -13.30 19.41
C MET A 66 -12.38 -12.82 18.11
N ILE A 67 -13.69 -12.57 18.16
CA ILE A 67 -14.48 -12.16 16.99
C ILE A 67 -15.01 -10.75 17.25
N PRO A 68 -14.47 -9.71 16.57
CA PRO A 68 -14.98 -8.36 16.71
C PRO A 68 -16.33 -8.20 16.03
N GLU A 69 -17.16 -7.26 16.51
CA GLU A 69 -18.42 -6.92 15.87
C GLU A 69 -18.21 -6.26 14.52
N ASN A 70 -17.20 -5.36 14.44
CA ASN A 70 -16.81 -4.67 13.20
C ASN A 70 -15.32 -4.85 12.97
N TRP A 71 -14.95 -5.32 11.79
CA TRP A 71 -13.55 -5.48 11.42
C TRP A 71 -12.93 -4.12 11.11
N LYS A 72 -11.71 -3.89 11.62
CA LYS A 72 -10.95 -2.67 11.43
C LYS A 72 -9.67 -2.95 10.66
N TYR A 73 -9.25 -1.97 9.86
CA TYR A 73 -7.98 -2.00 9.15
C TYR A 73 -7.01 -1.00 9.77
N GLN A 74 -5.74 -1.31 9.71
CA GLN A 74 -4.67 -0.41 10.15
C GLN A 74 -3.53 -0.38 9.13
N ILE A 75 -2.80 0.72 9.12
CA ILE A 75 -1.59 0.84 8.30
C ILE A 75 -0.48 0.09 9.02
N LYS A 76 0.23 -0.80 8.28
CA LYS A 76 1.37 -1.50 8.84
C LYS A 76 2.47 -0.53 9.23
N GLU A 77 3.00 -0.66 10.43
CA GLU A 77 4.04 0.23 10.94
C GLU A 77 5.30 0.21 10.07
N SER A 78 5.69 -0.97 9.58
CA SER A 78 6.87 -1.15 8.73
C SER A 78 6.75 -0.50 7.35
N THR A 79 5.53 -0.22 6.88
CA THR A 79 5.27 0.34 5.54
C THR A 79 4.64 1.74 5.58
N LYS A 80 4.58 2.33 6.74
CA LYS A 80 3.93 3.63 6.98
C LYS A 80 4.51 4.76 6.12
N GLY A 81 5.83 4.77 5.93
CA GLY A 81 6.50 5.76 5.08
C GLY A 81 6.05 5.68 3.63
N GLN A 82 6.00 4.47 3.06
CA GLN A 82 5.55 4.27 1.69
C GLN A 82 4.06 4.55 1.53
N PHE A 83 3.26 4.21 2.51
CA PHE A 83 1.84 4.56 2.53
C PHE A 83 1.64 6.08 2.43
N ARG A 84 2.44 6.84 3.17
CA ARG A 84 2.39 8.31 3.13
C ARG A 84 2.70 8.85 1.73
N VAL A 85 3.74 8.30 1.09
CA VAL A 85 4.12 8.69 -0.29
C VAL A 85 2.96 8.42 -1.25
N LEU A 86 2.39 7.23 -1.22
CA LEU A 86 1.26 6.86 -2.07
C LEU A 86 0.05 7.73 -1.81
N LYS A 87 -0.25 8.03 -0.56
CA LYS A 87 -1.35 8.92 -0.19
C LYS A 87 -1.17 10.31 -0.79
N GLU A 88 0.02 10.87 -0.70
CA GLU A 88 0.33 12.17 -1.29
C GLU A 88 0.18 12.14 -2.81
N LEU A 89 0.69 11.11 -3.47
CA LEU A 89 0.58 10.96 -4.92
C LEU A 89 -0.87 10.83 -5.37
N LEU A 90 -1.68 10.06 -4.64
CA LEU A 90 -3.10 9.88 -4.96
C LEU A 90 -3.91 11.17 -4.84
N HIS A 91 -3.44 12.11 -4.03
CA HIS A 91 -4.11 13.41 -3.83
C HIS A 91 -3.50 14.56 -4.65
N ARG A 92 -2.51 14.28 -5.48
CA ARG A 92 -1.93 15.32 -6.35
C ARG A 92 -2.96 15.79 -7.37
N ALA A 93 -3.05 17.10 -7.52
CA ALA A 93 -4.01 17.72 -8.44
C ALA A 93 -3.76 17.38 -9.93
N ASP A 94 -2.50 17.08 -10.28
CA ASP A 94 -2.11 16.73 -11.65
C ASP A 94 -2.29 15.25 -11.99
N VAL A 95 -2.62 14.41 -11.01
CA VAL A 95 -2.92 12.98 -11.25
C VAL A 95 -4.37 12.84 -11.66
N THR A 96 -4.56 12.38 -12.88
CA THR A 96 -5.90 12.24 -13.50
C THR A 96 -6.36 10.79 -13.61
N GLU A 97 -5.42 9.85 -13.52
CA GLU A 97 -5.69 8.42 -13.71
C GLU A 97 -4.74 7.58 -12.87
N ILE A 98 -5.22 6.48 -12.38
CA ILE A 98 -4.45 5.51 -11.60
C ILE A 98 -4.40 4.20 -12.37
N ILE A 99 -3.19 3.69 -12.61
CA ILE A 99 -2.96 2.41 -13.26
C ILE A 99 -2.48 1.41 -12.20
N CYS A 100 -3.30 0.40 -11.94
CA CYS A 100 -2.95 -0.68 -11.04
C CYS A 100 -2.05 -1.68 -11.77
N ALA A 101 -0.79 -1.76 -11.38
CA ALA A 101 0.21 -2.64 -11.98
C ALA A 101 0.72 -3.68 -10.99
N THR A 102 -0.15 -4.14 -10.10
CA THR A 102 0.11 -5.27 -9.22
C THR A 102 -0.07 -6.59 -9.99
N ASP A 103 0.40 -7.69 -9.42
CA ASP A 103 0.28 -9.00 -10.07
C ASP A 103 -1.18 -9.38 -10.29
N ALA A 104 -1.47 -10.01 -11.42
CA ALA A 104 -2.80 -10.46 -11.78
C ALA A 104 -3.16 -11.72 -10.99
N GLY A 105 -3.52 -11.55 -9.74
CA GLY A 105 -3.86 -12.62 -8.82
C GLY A 105 -4.61 -12.10 -7.60
N ARG A 106 -5.09 -13.02 -6.78
CA ARG A 106 -5.88 -12.68 -5.59
C ARG A 106 -5.15 -11.74 -4.63
N GLU A 107 -3.86 -11.98 -4.42
CA GLU A 107 -3.05 -11.16 -3.51
C GLU A 107 -2.78 -9.77 -4.09
N GLY A 108 -2.46 -9.70 -5.39
CA GLY A 108 -2.29 -8.44 -6.09
C GLY A 108 -3.56 -7.58 -6.12
N GLU A 109 -4.71 -8.22 -6.21
CA GLU A 109 -6.01 -7.54 -6.11
C GLU A 109 -6.23 -6.94 -4.71
N LEU A 110 -5.81 -7.67 -3.67
CA LEU A 110 -5.97 -7.23 -2.29
C LEU A 110 -5.01 -6.10 -1.92
N ILE A 111 -3.78 -6.15 -2.41
CA ILE A 111 -2.77 -5.13 -2.12
C ILE A 111 -3.22 -3.76 -2.64
#